data_4684d8a68897ce83956c09257f168b76
#
_entry.id   4684d8a68897ce83956c09257f168b76
#
_cell.length_a   1.000
_cell.length_b   1.000
_cell.length_c   1.000
_cell.angle_alpha   90.00
_cell.angle_beta   90.00
_cell.angle_gamma   90.00
#
_symmetry.space_group_name_H-M   'P 1'
#
loop_
_entity.id
_entity.type
_entity.pdbx_description
1 polymer ?
#
loop_
_entity_poly.entity_id
_entity_poly.type
_entity_poly.pdbx_seq_one_letter_code
_entity_poly.pdbx_strand_id
1 'polypeptide(L)'
;MSGQQRTLQPYVTGASVLAVKYKDGIMMCYDTLASYGSSARFTGVDRVIKVGSNTLVAASGEISDFQYLSDNLQDLENQDWLCDDGTERGPSEWAQYISRIYYQKRGKMDPLYNNVVIGGINKKGSSEEPYYLATVDLYGTFFQEDIVATGFGQHLAIPIMRRKHRNDMSEAEAREMLEECMNVLYYRDCYCSNKVKFATITAEGYKISNEVVLSGKWDYQRWITPTIEIAQTLGSSW
;
A
#
# COMPACT_ATOMS: atom_id res chain seq x y z
N MET A 1 -35.83 -11.83 -14.33
CA MET A 1 -34.76 -11.10 -13.65
C MET A 1 -33.43 -11.73 -14.08
N SER A 2 -32.69 -11.12 -14.98
CA SER A 2 -31.37 -11.61 -15.36
C SER A 2 -30.45 -11.41 -14.17
N GLY A 3 -30.03 -12.51 -13.54
CA GLY A 3 -29.06 -12.46 -12.47
C GLY A 3 -27.79 -11.77 -13.01
N GLN A 4 -27.44 -10.62 -12.49
CA GLN A 4 -26.17 -9.98 -12.77
C GLN A 4 -25.05 -10.98 -12.40
N GLN A 5 -24.31 -11.42 -13.39
CA GLN A 5 -23.14 -12.28 -13.17
C GLN A 5 -22.08 -11.44 -12.46
N ARG A 6 -21.80 -11.74 -11.20
CA ARG A 6 -20.83 -11.03 -10.37
C ARG A 6 -19.54 -11.80 -10.35
N THR A 7 -18.44 -11.12 -10.58
CA THR A 7 -17.12 -11.69 -10.37
C THR A 7 -16.82 -11.71 -8.88
N LEU A 8 -16.75 -12.92 -8.30
CA LEU A 8 -16.55 -13.09 -6.86
C LEU A 8 -15.09 -13.41 -6.48
N GLN A 9 -14.15 -13.28 -7.43
CA GLN A 9 -12.74 -13.59 -7.21
C GLN A 9 -11.86 -12.54 -7.89
N PRO A 10 -10.78 -12.09 -7.24
CA PRO A 10 -9.81 -11.19 -7.84
C PRO A 10 -9.03 -11.92 -8.95
N TYR A 11 -8.78 -11.24 -10.06
CA TYR A 11 -8.01 -11.78 -11.20
C TYR A 11 -6.64 -11.13 -11.36
N VAL A 12 -6.59 -9.79 -11.32
CA VAL A 12 -5.35 -9.02 -11.51
C VAL A 12 -5.03 -8.31 -10.20
N THR A 13 -4.10 -8.85 -9.45
CA THR A 13 -3.86 -8.40 -8.09
C THR A 13 -2.49 -7.75 -7.91
N GLY A 14 -2.48 -6.63 -7.19
CA GLY A 14 -1.28 -6.03 -6.64
C GLY A 14 -0.97 -6.57 -5.25
N ALA A 15 0.32 -6.73 -4.93
CA ALA A 15 0.80 -7.22 -3.64
C ALA A 15 0.65 -6.16 -2.52
N SER A 16 1.49 -6.22 -1.52
CA SER A 16 1.41 -5.36 -0.34
C SER A 16 1.65 -3.87 -0.64
N VAL A 17 1.06 -3.02 0.18
CA VAL A 17 1.38 -1.60 0.32
C VAL A 17 1.82 -1.38 1.77
N LEU A 18 2.91 -0.66 1.96
CA LEU A 18 3.43 -0.26 3.26
C LEU A 18 3.31 1.25 3.40
N ALA A 19 2.98 1.74 4.58
CA ALA A 19 2.92 3.17 4.86
C ALA A 19 3.35 3.47 6.30
N VAL A 20 3.98 4.61 6.48
CA VAL A 20 4.46 5.08 7.79
C VAL A 20 4.34 6.58 7.92
N LYS A 21 3.93 7.03 9.10
CA LYS A 21 4.10 8.43 9.52
C LYS A 21 5.55 8.62 10.02
N TYR A 22 6.16 9.70 9.61
CA TYR A 22 7.46 10.14 10.10
C TYR A 22 7.37 11.62 10.49
N LYS A 23 8.45 12.21 10.98
CA LYS A 23 8.46 13.56 11.54
C LYS A 23 7.82 14.62 10.65
N ASP A 24 8.13 14.60 9.35
CA ASP A 24 7.78 15.67 8.41
C ASP A 24 6.70 15.27 7.40
N GLY A 25 6.09 14.08 7.57
CA GLY A 25 5.07 13.61 6.62
C GLY A 25 4.68 12.15 6.72
N ILE A 26 4.17 11.64 5.61
CA ILE A 26 3.80 10.24 5.43
C ILE A 26 4.55 9.71 4.22
N MET A 27 5.08 8.49 4.33
CA MET A 27 5.69 7.77 3.22
C MET A 27 4.97 6.46 2.99
N MET A 28 4.64 6.19 1.74
CA MET A 28 4.07 4.92 1.27
C MET A 28 5.07 4.24 0.34
N CYS A 29 5.14 2.92 0.40
CA CYS A 29 5.96 2.11 -0.50
C CYS A 29 5.13 0.95 -1.05
N TYR A 30 5.26 0.69 -2.34
CA TYR A 30 4.55 -0.38 -3.04
C TYR A 30 5.39 -0.88 -4.22
N ASP A 31 5.19 -2.14 -4.60
CA ASP A 31 5.79 -2.68 -5.82
C ASP A 31 4.91 -2.39 -7.05
N THR A 32 5.52 -2.44 -8.24
CA THR A 32 4.88 -2.07 -9.51
C THR A 32 4.35 -3.27 -10.30
N LEU A 33 4.27 -4.44 -9.67
CA LEU A 33 3.77 -5.65 -10.30
C LEU A 33 2.27 -5.82 -10.06
N ALA A 34 1.54 -6.19 -11.11
CA ALA A 34 0.20 -6.76 -10.99
C ALA A 34 0.19 -8.15 -11.63
N SER A 35 -0.17 -9.14 -10.82
CA SER A 35 -0.14 -10.56 -11.20
C SER A 35 -1.50 -11.02 -11.67
N TYR A 36 -1.53 -11.81 -12.74
CA TYR A 36 -2.73 -12.51 -13.21
C TYR A 36 -2.64 -13.97 -12.76
N GLY A 37 -3.30 -14.29 -11.64
CA GLY A 37 -3.09 -15.58 -10.99
C GLY A 37 -1.61 -15.76 -10.62
N SER A 38 -1.00 -16.85 -11.05
CA SER A 38 0.42 -17.15 -10.82
C SER A 38 1.38 -16.50 -11.84
N SER A 39 0.85 -15.73 -12.81
CA SER A 39 1.66 -15.07 -13.83
C SER A 39 1.97 -13.63 -13.45
N ALA A 40 3.26 -13.26 -13.42
CA ALA A 40 3.74 -11.88 -13.29
C ALA A 40 3.56 -11.15 -14.63
N ARG A 41 2.35 -10.64 -14.89
CA ARG A 41 1.94 -10.23 -16.23
C ARG A 41 2.10 -8.73 -16.51
N PHE A 42 1.71 -7.88 -15.57
CA PHE A 42 1.71 -6.44 -15.78
C PHE A 42 2.77 -5.80 -14.88
N THR A 43 3.77 -5.18 -15.51
CA THR A 43 4.85 -4.46 -14.83
C THR A 43 4.66 -2.95 -14.99
N GLY A 44 5.12 -2.16 -14.01
CA GLY A 44 5.01 -0.70 -14.08
C GLY A 44 3.60 -0.18 -13.73
N VAL A 45 2.80 -0.96 -13.00
CA VAL A 45 1.46 -0.56 -12.56
C VAL A 45 1.55 0.38 -11.37
N ASP A 46 0.95 1.55 -11.49
CA ASP A 46 0.79 2.47 -10.37
C ASP A 46 -0.40 2.08 -9.52
N ARG A 47 -0.15 1.93 -8.21
CA ARG A 47 -1.15 1.56 -7.23
C ARG A 47 -1.41 2.67 -6.19
N VAL A 48 -0.97 3.88 -6.51
CA VAL A 48 -1.21 5.09 -5.74
C VAL A 48 -1.81 6.15 -6.64
N ILE A 49 -2.86 6.78 -6.17
CA ILE A 49 -3.50 7.93 -6.82
C ILE A 49 -3.48 9.13 -5.89
N LYS A 50 -3.47 10.30 -6.49
CA LYS A 50 -3.71 11.56 -5.81
C LYS A 50 -5.21 11.82 -5.77
N VAL A 51 -5.70 12.31 -4.63
CA VAL A 51 -7.09 12.73 -4.45
C VAL A 51 -7.09 14.08 -3.72
N GLY A 52 -7.69 15.09 -4.32
CA GLY A 52 -7.58 16.46 -3.82
C GLY A 52 -6.16 16.99 -3.84
N SER A 53 -5.89 18.04 -3.08
CA SER A 53 -4.57 18.67 -3.01
C SER A 53 -3.60 17.95 -2.04
N ASN A 54 -4.13 17.28 -1.00
CA ASN A 54 -3.38 16.88 0.18
C ASN A 54 -3.54 15.40 0.57
N THR A 55 -4.05 14.55 -0.33
CA THR A 55 -4.32 13.15 -0.01
C THR A 55 -3.76 12.21 -1.08
N LEU A 56 -3.13 11.15 -0.64
CA LEU A 56 -2.75 10.00 -1.47
C LEU A 56 -3.54 8.77 -1.03
N VAL A 57 -4.00 8.02 -2.00
CA VAL A 57 -4.73 6.77 -1.79
C VAL A 57 -3.99 5.65 -2.51
N ALA A 58 -3.58 4.65 -1.76
CA ALA A 58 -2.90 3.46 -2.26
C ALA A 58 -3.77 2.23 -2.06
N ALA A 59 -3.66 1.24 -2.92
CA ALA A 59 -4.40 -0.01 -2.74
C ALA A 59 -3.57 -1.25 -3.07
N SER A 60 -3.86 -2.33 -2.35
CA SER A 60 -3.52 -3.71 -2.69
C SER A 60 -4.77 -4.47 -3.10
N GLY A 61 -4.59 -5.65 -3.71
CA GLY A 61 -5.69 -6.47 -4.18
C GLY A 61 -6.04 -6.23 -5.64
N GLU A 62 -7.29 -6.36 -6.01
CA GLU A 62 -7.77 -6.32 -7.38
C GLU A 62 -7.59 -4.93 -8.03
N ILE A 63 -6.91 -4.89 -9.17
CA ILE A 63 -6.60 -3.63 -9.85
C ILE A 63 -7.83 -2.99 -10.48
N SER A 64 -8.75 -3.78 -11.04
CA SER A 64 -9.99 -3.25 -11.64
C SER A 64 -10.90 -2.60 -10.61
N ASP A 65 -10.97 -3.15 -9.40
CA ASP A 65 -11.73 -2.57 -8.31
C ASP A 65 -11.09 -1.26 -7.81
N PHE A 66 -9.75 -1.20 -7.83
CA PHE A 66 -9.04 0.04 -7.51
C PHE A 66 -9.26 1.11 -8.58
N GLN A 67 -9.29 0.75 -9.86
CA GLN A 67 -9.64 1.67 -10.94
C GLN A 67 -11.07 2.21 -10.78
N TYR A 68 -12.03 1.32 -10.49
CA TYR A 68 -13.40 1.73 -10.18
C TYR A 68 -13.47 2.72 -9.00
N LEU A 69 -12.71 2.45 -7.94
CA LEU A 69 -12.61 3.37 -6.79
C LEU A 69 -12.02 4.72 -7.23
N SER A 70 -10.92 4.68 -8.00
CA SER A 70 -10.25 5.87 -8.54
C SER A 70 -11.20 6.77 -9.32
N ASP A 71 -11.99 6.18 -10.23
CA ASP A 71 -12.96 6.92 -11.03
C ASP A 71 -14.02 7.60 -10.16
N ASN A 72 -14.54 6.88 -9.15
CA ASN A 72 -15.51 7.46 -8.19
C ASN A 72 -14.93 8.62 -7.38
N LEU A 73 -13.65 8.52 -6.95
CA LEU A 73 -12.98 9.59 -6.21
C LEU A 73 -12.73 10.81 -7.11
N GLN A 74 -12.33 10.57 -8.37
CA GLN A 74 -12.12 11.63 -9.36
C GLN A 74 -13.42 12.36 -9.70
N ASP A 75 -14.51 11.63 -9.86
CA ASP A 75 -15.83 12.23 -10.10
C ASP A 75 -16.25 13.13 -8.93
N LEU A 76 -16.00 12.71 -7.71
CA LEU A 76 -16.32 13.49 -6.53
C LEU A 76 -15.41 14.73 -6.39
N GLU A 77 -14.12 14.61 -6.73
CA GLU A 77 -13.18 15.73 -6.78
C GLU A 77 -13.63 16.77 -7.84
N ASN A 78 -14.07 16.30 -9.02
CA ASN A 78 -14.61 17.17 -10.07
C ASN A 78 -15.89 17.90 -9.62
N GLN A 79 -16.76 17.24 -8.85
CA GLN A 79 -17.95 17.87 -8.27
C GLN A 79 -17.58 18.98 -7.29
N ASP A 80 -16.59 18.75 -6.41
CA ASP A 80 -16.10 19.78 -5.48
C ASP A 80 -15.54 21.00 -6.23
N TRP A 81 -14.75 20.74 -7.26
CA TRP A 81 -14.21 21.82 -8.10
C TRP A 81 -15.30 22.61 -8.81
N LEU A 82 -16.36 21.95 -9.29
CA LEU A 82 -17.51 22.62 -9.95
C LEU A 82 -18.36 23.45 -8.99
N CYS A 83 -18.46 23.04 -7.72
CA CYS A 83 -19.22 23.77 -6.70
C CYS A 83 -18.54 25.08 -6.30
N ASP A 84 -17.21 25.13 -6.35
CA ASP A 84 -16.36 26.31 -6.06
C ASP A 84 -16.81 27.11 -4.81
N ASP A 85 -17.16 26.36 -3.76
CA ASP A 85 -17.62 26.93 -2.48
C ASP A 85 -16.44 27.24 -1.52
N GLY A 86 -15.22 27.08 -1.98
CA GLY A 86 -13.99 27.27 -1.19
C GLY A 86 -13.74 26.17 -0.19
N THR A 87 -14.53 25.10 -0.16
CA THR A 87 -14.29 23.92 0.66
C THR A 87 -13.55 22.85 -0.15
N GLU A 88 -12.68 22.10 0.51
CA GLU A 88 -11.96 20.97 -0.06
C GLU A 88 -11.95 19.84 0.95
N ARG A 89 -12.28 18.63 0.50
CA ARG A 89 -12.25 17.44 1.35
C ARG A 89 -10.83 17.12 1.78
N GLY A 90 -10.65 16.84 3.06
CA GLY A 90 -9.40 16.39 3.63
C GLY A 90 -9.28 14.85 3.62
N PRO A 91 -8.14 14.33 4.09
CA PRO A 91 -7.90 12.89 4.11
C PRO A 91 -8.88 12.10 4.99
N SER A 92 -9.39 12.71 6.06
CA SER A 92 -10.39 12.07 6.93
C SER A 92 -11.74 11.89 6.23
N GLU A 93 -12.19 12.89 5.47
CA GLU A 93 -13.43 12.83 4.71
C GLU A 93 -13.33 11.80 3.58
N TRP A 94 -12.20 11.76 2.88
CA TRP A 94 -11.93 10.75 1.86
C TRP A 94 -11.92 9.33 2.45
N ALA A 95 -11.28 9.13 3.61
CA ALA A 95 -11.25 7.83 4.26
C ALA A 95 -12.66 7.36 4.68
N GLN A 96 -13.47 8.25 5.23
CA GLN A 96 -14.86 7.95 5.59
C GLN A 96 -15.72 7.63 4.36
N TYR A 97 -15.53 8.37 3.26
CA TYR A 97 -16.24 8.11 2.01
C TYR A 97 -15.88 6.74 1.44
N ILE A 98 -14.60 6.40 1.37
CA ILE A 98 -14.12 5.08 0.93
C ILE A 98 -14.71 3.97 1.81
N SER A 99 -14.63 4.11 3.14
CA SER A 99 -15.20 3.14 4.08
C SER A 99 -16.69 2.88 3.82
N ARG A 100 -17.47 3.95 3.55
CA ARG A 100 -18.89 3.82 3.23
C ARG A 100 -19.16 3.11 1.91
N ILE A 101 -18.38 3.37 0.87
CA ILE A 101 -18.48 2.65 -0.42
C ILE A 101 -18.26 1.15 -0.18
N TYR A 102 -17.19 0.78 0.52
CA TYR A 102 -16.83 -0.61 0.79
C TYR A 102 -17.91 -1.30 1.62
N TYR A 103 -18.40 -0.64 2.66
CA TYR A 103 -19.49 -1.18 3.49
C TYR A 103 -20.79 -1.39 2.70
N GLN A 104 -21.16 -0.46 1.82
CA GLN A 104 -22.34 -0.61 0.96
C GLN A 104 -22.18 -1.76 -0.04
N LYS A 105 -21.01 -1.89 -0.64
CA LYS A 105 -20.68 -2.97 -1.58
C LYS A 105 -20.72 -4.33 -0.87
N ARG A 106 -20.14 -4.42 0.33
CA ARG A 106 -20.25 -5.61 1.18
C ARG A 106 -21.71 -5.98 1.46
N GLY A 107 -22.54 -5.01 1.84
CA GLY A 107 -23.96 -5.24 2.13
C GLY A 107 -24.77 -5.74 0.93
N LYS A 108 -24.30 -5.47 -0.29
CA LYS A 108 -24.91 -5.97 -1.55
C LYS A 108 -24.33 -7.30 -2.02
N MET A 109 -23.51 -7.96 -1.24
CA MET A 109 -22.77 -9.18 -1.61
C MET A 109 -21.95 -9.01 -2.90
N ASP A 110 -21.36 -7.83 -3.07
CA ASP A 110 -20.56 -7.40 -4.22
C ASP A 110 -19.33 -6.60 -3.73
N PRO A 111 -18.47 -7.22 -2.88
CA PRO A 111 -17.35 -6.51 -2.25
C PRO A 111 -16.32 -6.11 -3.27
N LEU A 112 -15.64 -4.97 -3.03
CA LEU A 112 -14.42 -4.58 -3.72
C LEU A 112 -13.24 -5.30 -3.04
N TYR A 113 -12.46 -6.02 -3.83
CA TYR A 113 -11.36 -6.85 -3.31
C TYR A 113 -10.05 -6.06 -3.13
N ASN A 114 -10.13 -4.96 -2.39
CA ASN A 114 -8.98 -4.12 -2.08
C ASN A 114 -8.82 -3.93 -0.57
N ASN A 115 -7.56 -3.72 -0.15
CA ASN A 115 -7.24 -3.04 1.08
C ASN A 115 -6.62 -1.70 0.72
N VAL A 116 -7.20 -0.63 1.20
CA VAL A 116 -6.85 0.74 0.83
C VAL A 116 -6.11 1.41 1.97
N VAL A 117 -5.05 2.13 1.63
CA VAL A 117 -4.27 2.96 2.55
C VAL A 117 -4.45 4.41 2.14
N ILE A 118 -4.85 5.24 3.07
CA ILE A 118 -5.11 6.67 2.85
C ILE A 118 -4.12 7.45 3.71
N GLY A 119 -3.30 8.28 3.08
CA GLY A 119 -2.39 9.18 3.75
C GLY A 119 -2.60 10.61 3.28
N GLY A 120 -2.56 11.55 4.21
CA GLY A 120 -2.78 12.95 3.85
C GLY A 120 -2.44 13.91 4.96
N ILE A 121 -2.59 15.18 4.66
CA ILE A 121 -2.36 16.27 5.59
C ILE A 121 -3.67 16.96 5.90
N ASN A 122 -4.00 17.02 7.18
CA ASN A 122 -5.15 17.77 7.67
C ASN A 122 -4.92 19.27 7.48
N LYS A 123 -5.94 20.00 7.06
CA LYS A 123 -5.86 21.47 6.99
C LYS A 123 -5.59 22.05 8.36
N LYS A 124 -4.80 23.11 8.42
CA LYS A 124 -4.52 23.85 9.68
C LYS A 124 -5.83 24.22 10.36
N GLY A 125 -6.01 23.73 11.60
CA GLY A 125 -7.17 24.04 12.44
C GLY A 125 -8.24 22.96 12.53
N SER A 126 -8.11 21.82 11.80
CA SER A 126 -9.12 20.76 11.85
C SER A 126 -8.81 19.61 12.80
N SER A 127 -7.56 19.40 13.19
CA SER A 127 -7.15 18.36 14.16
C SER A 127 -5.85 18.71 14.85
N GLU A 128 -5.60 18.06 15.99
CA GLU A 128 -4.36 18.18 16.75
C GLU A 128 -3.15 17.61 16.02
N GLU A 129 -3.37 16.55 15.18
CA GLU A 129 -2.32 15.93 14.39
C GLU A 129 -2.37 16.38 12.93
N PRO A 130 -1.27 16.90 12.37
CA PRO A 130 -1.23 17.37 10.98
C PRO A 130 -1.24 16.22 9.98
N TYR A 131 -0.72 15.05 10.32
CA TYR A 131 -0.57 13.91 9.43
C TYR A 131 -1.60 12.84 9.72
N TYR A 132 -2.34 12.47 8.69
CA TYR A 132 -3.43 11.51 8.77
C TYR A 132 -3.08 10.25 7.97
N LEU A 133 -2.98 9.10 8.64
CA LEU A 133 -2.75 7.81 8.00
C LEU A 133 -3.81 6.83 8.48
N ALA A 134 -4.50 6.21 7.53
CA ALA A 134 -5.58 5.28 7.81
C ALA A 134 -5.59 4.11 6.82
N THR A 135 -6.23 3.03 7.19
CA THR A 135 -6.51 1.88 6.34
C THR A 135 -7.99 1.55 6.31
N VAL A 136 -8.47 1.12 5.15
CA VAL A 136 -9.82 0.60 4.95
C VAL A 136 -9.72 -0.77 4.32
N ASP A 137 -10.35 -1.76 4.92
CA ASP A 137 -10.40 -3.13 4.39
C ASP A 137 -11.59 -3.35 3.44
N LEU A 138 -11.66 -4.53 2.83
CA LEU A 138 -12.72 -4.93 1.91
C LEU A 138 -14.12 -4.97 2.55
N TYR A 139 -14.21 -4.97 3.89
CA TYR A 139 -15.47 -4.95 4.63
C TYR A 139 -15.93 -3.54 4.99
N GLY A 140 -15.14 -2.52 4.67
CA GLY A 140 -15.35 -1.15 5.09
C GLY A 140 -14.90 -0.86 6.52
N THR A 141 -14.09 -1.75 7.12
CA THR A 141 -13.51 -1.52 8.44
C THR A 141 -12.42 -0.47 8.32
N PHE A 142 -12.46 0.52 9.18
CA PHE A 142 -11.59 1.68 9.14
C PHE A 142 -10.76 1.76 10.42
N PHE A 143 -9.45 1.96 10.27
CA PHE A 143 -8.53 2.22 11.37
C PHE A 143 -7.53 3.31 10.99
N GLN A 144 -7.20 4.15 11.97
CA GLN A 144 -6.14 5.14 11.87
C GLN A 144 -4.95 4.66 12.72
N GLU A 145 -3.77 4.59 12.11
CA GLU A 145 -2.54 4.10 12.74
C GLU A 145 -1.32 4.87 12.21
N ASP A 146 -0.19 4.82 12.94
CA ASP A 146 1.05 5.46 12.51
C ASP A 146 1.85 4.61 11.53
N ILE A 147 1.61 3.32 11.52
CA ILE A 147 2.19 2.35 10.58
C ILE A 147 1.09 1.46 10.02
N VAL A 148 1.07 1.32 8.70
CA VAL A 148 0.08 0.50 7.99
C VAL A 148 0.80 -0.41 7.00
N ALA A 149 0.33 -1.63 6.89
CA ALA A 149 0.71 -2.54 5.83
C ALA A 149 -0.50 -3.34 5.37
N THR A 150 -0.56 -3.69 4.10
CA THR A 150 -1.61 -4.51 3.52
C THR A 150 -1.08 -5.85 3.01
N GLY A 151 -1.96 -6.80 2.74
CA GLY A 151 -1.59 -8.11 2.23
C GLY A 151 -0.61 -8.86 3.14
N PHE A 152 0.39 -9.52 2.57
CA PHE A 152 1.45 -10.21 3.32
C PHE A 152 2.30 -9.26 4.18
N GLY A 153 2.33 -7.97 3.85
CA GLY A 153 2.98 -6.95 4.67
C GLY A 153 2.46 -6.89 6.09
N GLN A 154 1.18 -7.20 6.33
CA GLN A 154 0.60 -7.26 7.68
C GLN A 154 1.30 -8.29 8.58
N HIS A 155 1.79 -9.37 8.01
CA HIS A 155 2.44 -10.46 8.74
C HIS A 155 3.95 -10.32 8.79
N LEU A 156 4.58 -9.89 7.70
CA LEU A 156 6.03 -9.86 7.55
C LEU A 156 6.65 -8.48 7.83
N ALA A 157 6.00 -7.40 7.39
CA ALA A 157 6.53 -6.05 7.51
C ALA A 157 6.15 -5.37 8.83
N ILE A 158 4.90 -5.50 9.29
CA ILE A 158 4.41 -4.84 10.51
C ILE A 158 5.32 -5.12 11.74
N PRO A 159 5.77 -6.36 12.02
CA PRO A 159 6.63 -6.61 13.16
C PRO A 159 7.98 -5.86 13.08
N ILE A 160 8.53 -5.72 11.87
CA ILE A 160 9.78 -4.99 11.63
C ILE A 160 9.53 -3.50 11.81
N MET A 161 8.46 -2.98 11.20
CA MET A 161 8.07 -1.57 11.31
C MET A 161 7.83 -1.19 12.77
N ARG A 162 7.05 -1.96 13.53
CA ARG A 162 6.78 -1.71 14.96
C ARG A 162 8.04 -1.67 15.82
N ARG A 163 9.06 -2.47 15.50
CA ARG A 163 10.34 -2.48 16.23
C ARG A 163 11.18 -1.25 15.92
N LYS A 164 11.12 -0.72 14.69
CA LYS A 164 11.99 0.37 14.20
C LYS A 164 11.34 1.74 14.23
N HIS A 165 10.02 1.79 14.18
CA HIS A 165 9.27 3.03 14.11
C HIS A 165 9.49 3.91 15.35
N ARG A 166 9.70 5.20 15.09
CA ARG A 166 9.74 6.29 16.07
C ARG A 166 9.10 7.52 15.44
N ASN A 167 8.40 8.30 16.22
CA ASN A 167 7.70 9.50 15.71
C ASN A 167 8.66 10.61 15.23
N ASP A 168 9.91 10.58 15.68
CA ASP A 168 10.98 11.54 15.31
C ASP A 168 11.84 11.11 14.13
N MET A 169 11.48 10.02 13.43
CA MET A 169 12.22 9.53 12.28
C MET A 169 12.31 10.58 11.17
N SER A 170 13.48 10.67 10.57
CA SER A 170 13.68 11.42 9.34
C SER A 170 13.13 10.70 8.11
N GLU A 171 12.97 11.42 7.00
CA GLU A 171 12.56 10.83 5.71
C GLU A 171 13.50 9.70 5.27
N ALA A 172 14.82 9.87 5.46
CA ALA A 172 15.82 8.88 5.08
C ALA A 172 15.70 7.59 5.91
N GLU A 173 15.51 7.70 7.23
CA GLU A 173 15.30 6.54 8.12
C GLU A 173 13.99 5.82 7.81
N ALA A 174 12.91 6.56 7.53
CA ALA A 174 11.63 5.99 7.13
C ALA A 174 11.76 5.22 5.81
N ARG A 175 12.47 5.78 4.85
CA ARG A 175 12.76 5.15 3.56
C ARG A 175 13.58 3.86 3.73
N GLU A 176 14.66 3.89 4.50
CA GLU A 176 15.50 2.71 4.76
C GLU A 176 14.70 1.60 5.42
N MET A 177 13.84 1.93 6.40
CA MET A 177 12.95 0.98 7.04
C MET A 177 11.97 0.34 6.07
N LEU A 178 11.34 1.13 5.19
CA LEU A 178 10.43 0.61 4.18
C LEU A 178 11.13 -0.23 3.11
N GLU A 179 12.34 0.15 2.70
CA GLU A 179 13.17 -0.64 1.77
C GLU A 179 13.53 -2.01 2.37
N GLU A 180 13.91 -2.06 3.65
CA GLU A 180 14.15 -3.33 4.36
C GLU A 180 12.89 -4.20 4.40
N CYS A 181 11.74 -3.61 4.73
CA CYS A 181 10.47 -4.33 4.76
C CYS A 181 10.09 -4.86 3.37
N MET A 182 10.24 -4.06 2.31
CA MET A 182 9.98 -4.48 0.94
C MET A 182 10.95 -5.56 0.47
N ASN A 183 12.22 -5.54 0.89
CA ASN A 183 13.16 -6.63 0.63
C ASN A 183 12.70 -7.95 1.26
N VAL A 184 12.20 -7.92 2.49
CA VAL A 184 11.65 -9.13 3.13
C VAL A 184 10.44 -9.64 2.35
N LEU A 185 9.54 -8.76 1.91
CA LEU A 185 8.40 -9.13 1.08
C LEU A 185 8.84 -9.70 -0.26
N TYR A 186 9.82 -9.10 -0.93
CA TYR A 186 10.38 -9.61 -2.18
C TYR A 186 10.95 -11.03 -2.03
N TYR A 187 11.56 -11.36 -0.88
CA TYR A 187 12.09 -12.71 -0.63
C TYR A 187 11.02 -13.75 -0.26
N ARG A 188 9.91 -13.32 0.33
CA ARG A 188 8.94 -14.24 0.96
C ARG A 188 7.56 -14.25 0.32
N ASP A 189 7.19 -13.19 -0.41
CA ASP A 189 5.94 -13.10 -1.15
C ASP A 189 6.21 -13.30 -2.64
N CYS A 190 5.71 -14.37 -3.22
CA CYS A 190 5.89 -14.70 -4.64
C CYS A 190 5.17 -13.71 -5.59
N TYR A 191 4.26 -12.89 -5.07
CA TYR A 191 3.57 -11.85 -5.84
C TYR A 191 4.24 -10.48 -5.77
N CYS A 192 5.30 -10.33 -4.97
CA CYS A 192 6.04 -9.09 -4.83
C CYS A 192 7.21 -9.02 -5.83
N SER A 193 7.40 -7.88 -6.46
CA SER A 193 8.55 -7.62 -7.32
C SER A 193 9.64 -6.82 -6.61
N ASN A 194 10.85 -6.79 -7.21
CA ASN A 194 11.95 -5.97 -6.71
C ASN A 194 11.91 -4.51 -7.19
N LYS A 195 10.90 -4.16 -7.99
CA LYS A 195 10.71 -2.81 -8.50
C LYS A 195 9.64 -2.11 -7.67
N VAL A 196 10.04 -1.08 -6.97
CA VAL A 196 9.19 -0.37 -6.01
C VAL A 196 9.13 1.12 -6.30
N LYS A 197 8.05 1.75 -5.87
CA LYS A 197 7.92 3.20 -5.85
C LYS A 197 7.63 3.69 -4.44
N PHE A 198 8.10 4.91 -4.16
CA PHE A 198 7.81 5.63 -2.93
C PHE A 198 6.91 6.81 -3.25
N ALA A 199 5.85 6.95 -2.48
CA ALA A 199 4.97 8.10 -2.51
C ALA A 199 5.05 8.81 -1.16
N THR A 200 5.48 10.05 -1.16
CA THR A 200 5.60 10.88 0.05
C THR A 200 4.62 12.03 0.00
N ILE A 201 4.09 12.39 1.14
CA ILE A 201 3.27 13.57 1.32
C ILE A 201 3.80 14.38 2.52
N THR A 202 4.10 15.64 2.26
CA THR A 202 4.65 16.59 3.23
C THR A 202 3.88 17.89 3.17
N ALA A 203 4.15 18.82 4.08
CA ALA A 203 3.55 20.15 4.07
C ALA A 203 3.77 20.92 2.74
N GLU A 204 4.78 20.56 1.97
CA GLU A 204 5.10 21.15 0.66
C GLU A 204 4.29 20.53 -0.49
N GLY A 205 3.61 19.42 -0.25
CA GLY A 205 2.83 18.67 -1.22
C GLY A 205 3.20 17.19 -1.28
N TYR A 206 2.80 16.55 -2.36
CA TYR A 206 3.09 15.12 -2.58
C TYR A 206 4.16 14.92 -3.64
N LYS A 207 4.90 13.83 -3.50
CA LYS A 207 5.92 13.40 -4.47
C LYS A 207 5.86 11.88 -4.64
N ILE A 208 5.77 11.42 -5.89
CA ILE A 208 5.89 10.01 -6.24
C ILE A 208 7.23 9.82 -6.92
N SER A 209 8.04 8.89 -6.41
CA SER A 209 9.37 8.61 -6.96
C SER A 209 9.28 7.87 -8.29
N ASN A 210 10.36 7.93 -9.06
CA ASN A 210 10.56 6.96 -10.13
C ASN A 210 10.72 5.55 -9.54
N GLU A 211 10.58 4.54 -10.39
CA GLU A 211 10.78 3.15 -10.03
C GLU A 211 12.21 2.93 -9.51
N VAL A 212 12.33 2.33 -8.35
CA VAL A 212 13.59 1.97 -7.69
C VAL A 212 13.70 0.45 -7.67
N VAL A 213 14.85 -0.07 -8.04
CA VAL A 213 15.13 -1.51 -8.00
C VAL A 213 15.77 -1.86 -6.66
N LEU A 214 15.12 -2.72 -5.90
CA LEU A 214 15.64 -3.23 -4.62
C LEU A 214 16.86 -4.12 -4.87
N SER A 215 17.87 -3.98 -4.03
CA SER A 215 19.07 -4.81 -4.06
C SER A 215 18.82 -6.14 -3.37
N GLY A 216 18.31 -7.13 -4.10
CA GLY A 216 18.16 -8.50 -3.60
C GLY A 216 19.47 -9.28 -3.70
N LYS A 217 19.79 -10.06 -2.65
CA LYS A 217 20.90 -11.01 -2.66
C LYS A 217 20.35 -12.43 -2.53
N TRP A 218 20.48 -13.20 -3.61
CA TRP A 218 20.06 -14.61 -3.65
C TRP A 218 21.24 -15.57 -3.50
N ASP A 219 22.47 -15.02 -3.59
CA ASP A 219 23.71 -15.79 -3.52
C ASP A 219 24.08 -16.06 -2.07
N TYR A 220 23.70 -17.22 -1.59
CA TYR A 220 24.15 -17.74 -0.28
C TYR A 220 25.35 -18.64 -0.52
N GLN A 221 26.54 -18.16 -0.19
CA GLN A 221 27.80 -18.88 -0.37
C GLN A 221 27.74 -20.32 0.19
N ARG A 222 27.07 -20.52 1.30
CA ARG A 222 26.87 -21.82 1.93
C ARG A 222 26.14 -22.84 1.04
N TRP A 223 25.27 -22.37 0.14
CA TRP A 223 24.52 -23.22 -0.78
C TRP A 223 25.21 -23.39 -2.13
N ILE A 224 26.00 -22.40 -2.56
CA ILE A 224 26.73 -22.39 -3.82
C ILE A 224 28.01 -23.22 -3.71
N THR A 225 28.77 -23.02 -2.62
CA THR A 225 30.01 -23.77 -2.33
C THR A 225 29.94 -24.28 -0.89
N PRO A 226 29.25 -25.41 -0.64
CA PRO A 226 29.25 -26.00 0.69
C PRO A 226 30.68 -26.44 1.03
N THR A 227 31.16 -26.07 2.23
CA THR A 227 32.45 -26.57 2.72
C THR A 227 32.39 -28.06 2.89
N ILE A 228 33.53 -28.75 2.69
CA ILE A 228 33.63 -30.23 2.81
C ILE A 228 33.11 -30.72 4.18
N GLU A 229 33.33 -29.96 5.23
CA GLU A 229 32.82 -30.25 6.60
C GLU A 229 31.27 -30.22 6.67
N ILE A 230 30.63 -29.28 5.99
CA ILE A 230 29.16 -29.18 5.94
C ILE A 230 28.57 -30.30 5.09
N ALA A 231 29.21 -30.64 3.96
CA ALA A 231 28.80 -31.74 3.11
C ALA A 231 28.90 -33.10 3.84
N GLN A 232 29.94 -33.30 4.66
CA GLN A 232 30.11 -34.49 5.48
C GLN A 232 29.09 -34.60 6.61
N THR A 233 28.73 -33.47 7.24
CA THR A 233 27.72 -33.46 8.32
C THR A 233 26.31 -33.68 7.79
N LEU A 234 25.99 -33.20 6.59
CA LEU A 234 24.69 -33.42 5.95
C LEU A 234 24.56 -34.83 5.33
N GLY A 235 25.67 -35.45 4.94
CA GLY A 235 25.69 -36.80 4.40
C GLY A 235 25.61 -37.93 5.45
N SER A 236 25.82 -37.63 6.75
CA SER A 236 25.81 -38.61 7.85
C SER A 236 24.46 -38.72 8.58
N SER A 237 23.42 -37.98 8.18
CA SER A 237 22.13 -37.94 8.88
C SER A 237 20.96 -38.55 8.08
N TRP A 238 21.24 -39.53 7.19
CA TRP A 238 20.21 -40.34 6.53
C TRP A 238 20.35 -41.80 6.92
#